data_d594cd362cd9646c1e271053621cd3c3
#
_entry.id   d594cd362cd9646c1e271053621cd3c3
#
_cell.length_a   1.000
_cell.length_b   1.000
_cell.length_c   1.000
_cell.angle_alpha   90.00
_cell.angle_beta   90.00
_cell.angle_gamma   90.00
#
_symmetry.space_group_name_H-M   'P 1'
#
loop_
_entity.id
_entity.type
_entity.pdbx_description
1 polymer ?
#
loop_
_entity_poly.entity_id
_entity_poly.type
_entity_poly.pdbx_seq_one_letter_code
_entity_poly.pdbx_strand_id
1 'polypeptide(L)'
;MSRISLAILFVALTTTWVAAQDSPAHTKDSLAKVKENIKAEKALLLDVREQKEWEAGHLKAARLVPLSALSEAGENTQGMKDVSKDKILYLHCRSGRRVLKAAELLKAMGYDARPLKWGYEALLDEGFTQAK
;
A
#
# COMPACT_ATOMS: atom_id res chain seq x y z
N MET A 1 58.58 39.55 -16.10
CA MET A 1 57.57 38.90 -16.90
C MET A 1 56.66 38.13 -15.97
N SER A 2 55.49 38.67 -15.66
CA SER A 2 54.52 38.05 -14.73
C SER A 2 53.67 37.04 -15.47
N ARG A 3 53.74 35.78 -15.11
CA ARG A 3 52.83 34.74 -15.62
C ARG A 3 51.57 34.74 -14.73
N ILE A 4 50.46 35.25 -15.26
CA ILE A 4 49.17 35.18 -14.61
C ILE A 4 48.60 33.81 -14.94
N SER A 5 48.60 32.90 -13.96
CA SER A 5 47.90 31.62 -14.06
C SER A 5 46.42 31.86 -13.79
N LEU A 6 45.60 31.75 -14.82
CA LEU A 6 44.18 31.80 -14.71
C LEU A 6 43.65 30.45 -14.22
N ALA A 7 43.35 30.36 -12.93
CA ALA A 7 42.70 29.17 -12.38
C ALA A 7 41.20 29.18 -12.78
N ILE A 8 40.86 28.28 -13.71
CA ILE A 8 39.48 28.07 -14.08
C ILE A 8 38.79 27.23 -12.99
N LEU A 9 37.98 27.88 -12.20
CA LEU A 9 37.15 27.20 -11.17
C LEU A 9 36.00 26.48 -11.88
N PHE A 10 36.13 25.16 -12.02
CA PHE A 10 35.03 24.32 -12.48
C PHE A 10 34.01 24.16 -11.34
N VAL A 11 32.94 24.92 -11.39
CA VAL A 11 31.78 24.69 -10.51
C VAL A 11 30.98 23.53 -11.12
N ALA A 12 31.17 22.35 -10.59
CA ALA A 12 30.32 21.21 -10.94
C ALA A 12 28.92 21.43 -10.38
N LEU A 13 28.00 21.81 -11.25
CA LEU A 13 26.57 21.83 -10.92
C LEU A 13 26.11 20.37 -10.81
N THR A 14 26.08 19.85 -9.60
CA THR A 14 25.43 18.56 -9.32
C THR A 14 23.92 18.80 -9.35
N THR A 15 23.29 18.54 -10.50
CA THR A 15 21.84 18.45 -10.58
C THR A 15 21.42 17.19 -9.85
N THR A 16 21.02 17.34 -8.60
CA THR A 16 20.34 16.25 -7.87
C THR A 16 18.97 16.06 -8.53
N TRP A 17 18.84 14.98 -9.27
CA TRP A 17 17.54 14.53 -9.73
C TRP A 17 16.76 14.06 -8.50
N VAL A 18 15.88 14.89 -7.99
CA VAL A 18 14.85 14.45 -7.05
C VAL A 18 13.86 13.67 -7.90
N ALA A 19 13.92 12.34 -7.80
CA ALA A 19 12.89 11.51 -8.40
C ALA A 19 11.53 11.96 -7.81
N ALA A 20 10.64 12.45 -8.68
CA ALA A 20 9.28 12.73 -8.27
C ALA A 20 8.70 11.43 -7.73
N GLN A 21 8.37 11.41 -6.43
CA GLN A 21 7.65 10.28 -5.85
C GLN A 21 6.27 10.27 -6.50
N ASP A 22 5.95 9.20 -7.23
CA ASP A 22 4.63 9.01 -7.79
C ASP A 22 3.59 9.11 -6.67
N SER A 23 2.57 9.94 -6.89
CA SER A 23 1.43 10.00 -5.97
C SER A 23 0.84 8.60 -5.80
N PRO A 24 0.43 8.20 -4.58
CA PRO A 24 -0.17 6.88 -4.38
C PRO A 24 -1.35 6.69 -5.35
N ALA A 25 -1.30 5.62 -6.11
CA ALA A 25 -2.34 5.27 -7.07
C ALA A 25 -2.85 3.87 -6.79
N HIS A 26 -4.13 3.63 -7.13
CA HIS A 26 -4.71 2.30 -7.06
C HIS A 26 -3.97 1.33 -7.99
N THR A 27 -3.90 0.06 -7.59
CA THR A 27 -3.31 -0.98 -8.44
C THR A 27 -4.05 -1.09 -9.78
N LYS A 28 -3.30 -1.41 -10.81
CA LYS A 28 -3.84 -1.72 -12.14
C LYS A 28 -4.22 -3.18 -12.30
N ASP A 29 -3.98 -4.01 -11.29
CA ASP A 29 -4.40 -5.40 -11.31
C ASP A 29 -5.91 -5.49 -11.50
N SER A 30 -6.34 -6.35 -12.42
CA SER A 30 -7.76 -6.65 -12.59
C SER A 30 -8.30 -7.38 -11.36
N LEU A 31 -9.60 -7.29 -11.13
CA LEU A 31 -10.23 -8.00 -10.02
C LEU A 31 -10.06 -9.53 -10.16
N ALA A 32 -10.07 -10.04 -11.39
CA ALA A 32 -9.78 -11.44 -11.66
C ALA A 32 -8.37 -11.84 -11.21
N LYS A 33 -7.39 -10.97 -11.47
CA LYS A 33 -6.00 -11.18 -11.03
C LYS A 33 -5.88 -11.13 -9.51
N VAL A 34 -6.58 -10.20 -8.86
CA VAL A 34 -6.63 -10.12 -7.40
C VAL A 34 -7.17 -11.42 -6.80
N LYS A 35 -8.30 -11.91 -7.30
CA LYS A 35 -8.90 -13.17 -6.85
C LYS A 35 -7.99 -14.38 -7.07
N GLU A 36 -7.36 -14.44 -8.22
CA GLU A 36 -6.40 -15.50 -8.56
C GLU A 36 -5.22 -15.53 -7.58
N ASN A 37 -4.62 -14.38 -7.30
CA ASN A 37 -3.48 -14.28 -6.39
C ASN A 37 -3.86 -14.64 -4.96
N ILE A 38 -5.04 -14.23 -4.49
CA ILE A 38 -5.54 -14.60 -3.16
C ILE A 38 -5.78 -16.11 -3.07
N LYS A 39 -6.43 -16.69 -4.08
CA LYS A 39 -6.70 -18.13 -4.13
C LYS A 39 -5.42 -18.96 -4.17
N ALA A 40 -4.41 -18.49 -4.88
CA ALA A 40 -3.10 -19.16 -4.98
C ALA A 40 -2.21 -18.90 -3.76
N GLU A 41 -2.70 -18.21 -2.74
CA GLU A 41 -1.96 -17.84 -1.54
C GLU A 41 -0.70 -16.99 -1.82
N LYS A 42 -0.67 -16.31 -2.97
CA LYS A 42 0.38 -15.35 -3.33
C LYS A 42 0.11 -13.97 -2.75
N ALA A 43 -1.11 -13.72 -2.32
CA ALA A 43 -1.56 -12.44 -1.80
C ALA A 43 -2.44 -12.61 -0.58
N LEU A 44 -2.45 -11.56 0.25
CA LEU A 44 -3.39 -11.38 1.35
C LEU A 44 -4.29 -10.19 1.02
N LEU A 45 -5.52 -10.24 1.51
CA LEU A 45 -6.45 -9.11 1.46
C LEU A 45 -6.52 -8.46 2.84
N LEU A 46 -6.17 -7.18 2.93
CA LEU A 46 -6.19 -6.41 4.16
C LEU A 46 -7.36 -5.42 4.13
N ASP A 47 -8.15 -5.42 5.18
CA ASP A 47 -9.20 -4.44 5.42
C ASP A 47 -8.60 -3.33 6.30
N VAL A 48 -8.42 -2.13 5.73
CA VAL A 48 -7.84 -0.99 6.46
C VAL A 48 -8.89 -0.07 7.08
N ARG A 49 -10.16 -0.52 7.09
CA ARG A 49 -11.21 0.18 7.82
C ARG A 49 -10.99 0.09 9.32
N GLU A 50 -11.79 0.82 10.08
CA GLU A 50 -11.68 0.77 11.54
C GLU A 50 -12.43 -0.43 12.13
N GLN A 51 -12.10 -0.76 13.36
CA GLN A 51 -12.65 -1.90 14.11
C GLN A 51 -14.19 -1.92 14.09
N LYS A 52 -14.84 -0.78 14.28
CA LYS A 52 -16.31 -0.69 14.27
C LYS A 52 -16.94 -1.06 12.92
N GLU A 53 -16.30 -0.66 11.82
CA GLU A 53 -16.74 -1.02 10.48
C GLU A 53 -16.58 -2.52 10.23
N TRP A 54 -15.46 -3.08 10.67
CA TRP A 54 -15.20 -4.53 10.62
C TRP A 54 -16.25 -5.33 11.39
N GLU A 55 -16.58 -4.92 12.60
CA GLU A 55 -17.57 -5.59 13.44
C GLU A 55 -18.98 -5.56 12.84
N ALA A 56 -19.32 -4.51 12.12
CA ALA A 56 -20.60 -4.38 11.42
C ALA A 56 -20.72 -5.30 10.19
N GLY A 57 -19.59 -5.78 9.67
CA GLY A 57 -19.52 -6.70 8.54
C GLY A 57 -18.17 -6.60 7.86
N HIS A 58 -17.62 -7.73 7.46
CA HIS A 58 -16.32 -7.79 6.78
C HIS A 58 -16.25 -8.96 5.82
N LEU A 59 -15.29 -8.93 4.91
CA LEU A 59 -15.05 -10.01 3.96
C LEU A 59 -14.37 -11.20 4.66
N LYS A 60 -14.85 -12.39 4.38
CA LYS A 60 -14.29 -13.63 4.93
C LYS A 60 -12.80 -13.79 4.64
N ALA A 61 -12.37 -13.40 3.44
CA ALA A 61 -10.98 -13.49 3.01
C ALA A 61 -10.08 -12.40 3.58
N ALA A 62 -10.62 -11.37 4.22
CA ALA A 62 -9.85 -10.22 4.67
C ALA A 62 -9.29 -10.40 6.09
N ARG A 63 -8.21 -9.70 6.35
CA ARG A 63 -7.60 -9.53 7.66
C ARG A 63 -7.67 -8.05 8.03
N LEU A 64 -8.08 -7.75 9.25
CA LEU A 64 -8.20 -6.37 9.73
C LEU A 64 -6.82 -5.77 10.05
N VAL A 65 -6.50 -4.68 9.41
CA VAL A 65 -5.33 -3.85 9.69
C VAL A 65 -5.79 -2.38 9.64
N PRO A 66 -6.39 -1.86 10.73
CA PRO A 66 -6.94 -0.50 10.71
C PRO A 66 -5.89 0.54 10.37
N LEU A 67 -6.23 1.49 9.50
CA LEU A 67 -5.30 2.56 9.12
C LEU A 67 -4.81 3.34 10.34
N SER A 68 -5.67 3.62 11.33
CA SER A 68 -5.28 4.31 12.56
C SER A 68 -4.21 3.54 13.33
N ALA A 69 -4.38 2.23 13.48
CA ALA A 69 -3.41 1.37 14.14
C ALA A 69 -2.09 1.28 13.35
N LEU A 70 -2.18 1.16 12.03
CA LEU A 70 -1.02 1.11 11.16
C LEU A 70 -0.20 2.41 11.21
N SER A 71 -0.88 3.56 11.26
CA SER A 71 -0.24 4.87 11.39
C SER A 71 0.48 5.03 12.73
N GLU A 72 -0.05 4.45 13.80
CA GLU A 72 0.47 4.57 15.15
C GLU A 72 1.57 3.54 15.46
N ALA A 73 1.35 2.28 15.08
CA ALA A 73 2.19 1.14 15.48
C ALA A 73 3.00 0.51 14.33
N GLY A 74 2.76 0.86 13.08
CA GLY A 74 3.49 0.31 11.93
C GLY A 74 3.44 -1.21 11.88
N GLU A 75 4.59 -1.85 11.75
CA GLU A 75 4.71 -3.32 11.73
C GLU A 75 4.23 -4.01 13.02
N ASN A 76 4.16 -3.28 14.12
CA ASN A 76 3.67 -3.79 15.39
C ASN A 76 2.13 -3.82 15.47
N THR A 77 1.44 -3.37 14.45
CA THR A 77 -0.02 -3.51 14.35
C THR A 77 -0.39 -4.99 14.40
N GLN A 78 -1.34 -5.35 15.25
CA GLN A 78 -1.72 -6.75 15.49
C GLN A 78 -2.03 -7.51 14.20
N GLY A 79 -2.75 -6.91 13.28
CA GLY A 79 -3.10 -7.53 11.99
C GLY A 79 -1.92 -7.76 11.06
N MET A 80 -0.77 -7.15 11.33
CA MET A 80 0.46 -7.33 10.56
C MET A 80 1.36 -8.44 11.10
N LYS A 81 1.00 -9.05 12.21
CA LYS A 81 1.76 -10.16 12.78
C LYS A 81 1.83 -11.32 11.79
N ASP A 82 3.03 -11.86 11.60
CA ASP A 82 3.31 -12.98 10.69
C ASP A 82 3.01 -12.69 9.20
N VAL A 83 2.85 -11.43 8.82
CA VAL A 83 2.72 -11.05 7.41
C VAL A 83 4.08 -11.06 6.73
N SER A 84 4.26 -11.95 5.75
CA SER A 84 5.48 -12.04 4.97
C SER A 84 5.59 -10.91 3.95
N LYS A 85 6.80 -10.35 3.81
CA LYS A 85 7.11 -9.36 2.75
C LYS A 85 7.15 -9.97 1.35
N ASP A 86 7.13 -11.30 1.23
CA ASP A 86 7.05 -12.00 -0.05
C ASP A 86 5.62 -12.08 -0.60
N LYS A 87 4.62 -11.72 0.21
CA LYS A 87 3.22 -11.69 -0.19
C LYS A 87 2.84 -10.35 -0.81
N ILE A 88 1.97 -10.40 -1.80
CA ILE A 88 1.26 -9.21 -2.26
C ILE A 88 0.21 -8.85 -1.20
N LEU A 89 0.13 -7.60 -0.81
CA LEU A 89 -0.89 -7.10 0.10
C LEU A 89 -1.90 -6.25 -0.68
N TYR A 90 -3.06 -6.82 -0.98
CA TYR A 90 -4.18 -6.05 -1.53
C TYR A 90 -4.92 -5.37 -0.38
N LEU A 91 -5.21 -4.09 -0.53
CA LEU A 91 -5.84 -3.28 0.51
C LEU A 91 -7.21 -2.83 0.05
N HIS A 92 -8.21 -2.99 0.91
CA HIS A 92 -9.51 -2.38 0.68
C HIS A 92 -9.98 -1.56 1.88
N CYS A 93 -10.85 -0.61 1.62
CA CYS A 93 -11.56 0.14 2.62
C CYS A 93 -13.02 0.32 2.19
N ARG A 94 -13.71 1.34 2.65
CA ARG A 94 -15.10 1.57 2.25
C ARG A 94 -15.23 2.12 0.84
N SER A 95 -14.40 3.12 0.48
CA SER A 95 -14.52 3.89 -0.77
C SER A 95 -13.29 3.90 -1.67
N GLY A 96 -12.22 3.22 -1.26
CA GLY A 96 -10.95 3.22 -2.01
C GLY A 96 -10.05 4.43 -1.74
N ARG A 97 -10.31 5.23 -0.70
CA ARG A 97 -9.48 6.40 -0.36
C ARG A 97 -8.42 6.11 0.71
N ARG A 98 -8.82 5.55 1.85
CA ARG A 98 -7.91 5.21 2.96
C ARG A 98 -6.82 4.23 2.55
N VAL A 99 -7.07 3.37 1.58
CA VAL A 99 -6.10 2.42 1.04
C VAL A 99 -4.86 3.08 0.46
N LEU A 100 -4.97 4.31 -0.05
CA LEU A 100 -3.84 5.03 -0.63
C LEU A 100 -2.82 5.39 0.46
N LYS A 101 -3.29 5.90 1.58
CA LYS A 101 -2.42 6.20 2.73
C LYS A 101 -1.85 4.91 3.35
N ALA A 102 -2.67 3.89 3.51
CA ALA A 102 -2.22 2.60 4.03
C ALA A 102 -1.13 1.98 3.14
N ALA A 103 -1.30 2.03 1.82
CA ALA A 103 -0.30 1.54 0.87
C ALA A 103 1.02 2.32 0.98
N GLU A 104 0.96 3.63 1.13
CA GLU A 104 2.15 4.46 1.34
C GLU A 104 2.94 4.01 2.57
N LEU A 105 2.25 3.81 3.70
CA LEU A 105 2.86 3.35 4.94
C LEU A 105 3.48 1.95 4.80
N LEU A 106 2.75 1.01 4.22
CA LEU A 106 3.22 -0.37 4.04
C LEU A 106 4.38 -0.46 3.05
N LYS A 107 4.36 0.30 1.96
CA LYS A 107 5.48 0.36 1.02
C LYS A 107 6.74 0.91 1.69
N ALA A 108 6.62 1.92 2.54
CA ALA A 108 7.73 2.45 3.31
C ALA A 108 8.34 1.41 4.27
N MET A 109 7.56 0.43 4.70
CA MET A 109 8.02 -0.69 5.52
C MET A 109 8.59 -1.86 4.71
N GLY A 110 8.56 -1.78 3.37
CA GLY A 110 9.11 -2.81 2.48
C GLY A 110 8.10 -3.85 1.98
N TYR A 111 6.80 -3.64 2.17
CA TYR A 111 5.77 -4.53 1.65
C TYR A 111 5.36 -4.20 0.22
N ASP A 112 4.93 -5.21 -0.53
CA ASP A 112 4.29 -5.05 -1.82
C ASP A 112 2.80 -4.76 -1.61
N ALA A 113 2.49 -3.51 -1.28
CA ALA A 113 1.13 -3.06 -0.99
C ALA A 113 0.46 -2.52 -2.25
N ARG A 114 -0.70 -3.08 -2.59
CA ARG A 114 -1.47 -2.74 -3.78
C ARG A 114 -2.87 -2.27 -3.38
N PRO A 115 -3.13 -0.96 -3.34
CA PRO A 115 -4.43 -0.45 -2.95
C PRO A 115 -5.48 -0.70 -4.03
N LEU A 116 -6.62 -1.25 -3.62
CA LEU A 116 -7.74 -1.52 -4.51
C LEU A 116 -8.63 -0.28 -4.66
N LYS A 117 -9.13 -0.06 -5.87
CA LYS A 117 -10.15 0.97 -6.12
C LYS A 117 -11.55 0.53 -5.67
N TRP A 118 -11.79 -0.77 -5.55
CA TRP A 118 -13.08 -1.32 -5.12
C TRP A 118 -13.19 -1.25 -3.60
N GLY A 119 -14.25 -0.61 -3.11
CA GLY A 119 -14.59 -0.59 -1.70
C GLY A 119 -15.32 -1.85 -1.25
N TYR A 120 -15.65 -1.92 0.03
CA TYR A 120 -16.29 -3.06 0.66
C TYR A 120 -17.54 -3.56 -0.06
N GLU A 121 -18.51 -2.65 -0.32
CA GLU A 121 -19.75 -3.01 -0.99
C GLU A 121 -19.53 -3.49 -2.44
N ALA A 122 -18.63 -2.81 -3.16
CA ALA A 122 -18.28 -3.22 -4.52
C ALA A 122 -17.65 -4.61 -4.57
N LEU A 123 -16.79 -4.95 -3.60
CA LEU A 123 -16.19 -6.28 -3.51
C LEU A 123 -17.24 -7.36 -3.22
N LEU A 124 -18.24 -7.07 -2.37
CA LEU A 124 -19.39 -7.98 -2.17
C LEU A 124 -20.14 -8.20 -3.48
N ASP A 125 -20.45 -7.12 -4.22
CA ASP A 125 -21.14 -7.20 -5.51
C ASP A 125 -20.34 -8.02 -6.55
N GLU A 126 -19.02 -8.00 -6.45
CA GLU A 126 -18.10 -8.73 -7.33
C GLU A 126 -17.82 -10.18 -6.86
N GLY A 127 -18.56 -10.66 -5.88
CA GLY A 127 -18.54 -12.05 -5.48
C GLY A 127 -17.63 -12.41 -4.31
N PHE A 128 -17.07 -11.43 -3.61
CA PHE A 128 -16.38 -11.70 -2.34
C PHE A 128 -17.41 -12.06 -1.27
N THR A 129 -17.10 -13.08 -0.49
CA THR A 129 -18.01 -13.60 0.54
C THR A 129 -17.89 -12.78 1.82
N GLN A 130 -19.04 -12.39 2.37
CA GLN A 130 -19.09 -11.79 3.70
C GLN A 130 -18.88 -12.86 4.77
N ALA A 131 -18.09 -12.53 5.79
CA ALA A 131 -17.94 -13.39 6.97
C ALA A 131 -19.26 -13.48 7.73
N LYS A 132 -19.52 -14.64 8.32
CA LYS A 132 -20.68 -14.87 9.17
C LYS A 132 -20.43 -14.37 10.59
#